data_5e7b8fc8ef744df3766a1b2078c618e6
#
_entry.id   5e7b8fc8ef744df3766a1b2078c618e6
#
_cell.length_a   1.000
_cell.length_b   1.000
_cell.length_c   1.000
_cell.angle_alpha   90.00
_cell.angle_beta   90.00
_cell.angle_gamma   90.00
#
_symmetry.space_group_name_H-M   'P 1'
#
loop_
_entity.id
_entity.type
_entity.pdbx_description
1 polymer ?
#
loop_
_entity_poly.entity_id
_entity_poly.type
_entity_poly.pdbx_seq_one_letter_code
_entity_poly.pdbx_strand_id
1 'polypeptide(L)'
;RKEVADPTGFRRVSLTCEDILSEGDEFFVRCKNKPKEFRPHPIAISVPEKLSLIHTDVGVNLVGSGGGLRLIDWQCPAVGDICEDIYSFLSPAFQILGERPQLSGEQIKSFWDTLDRPDLARRYSKLRAAFAWRFAGYCAWRAEILDDTDICGRYRFALSAELKYMEDFV
;
A
#
# COMPACT_ATOMS: atom_id res chain seq x y z
N ARG A 1 6.00 -23.60 1.06
CA ARG A 1 7.09 -23.15 0.13
C ARG A 1 8.28 -22.77 0.98
N LYS A 2 9.48 -23.30 0.69
CA LYS A 2 10.72 -22.83 1.32
C LYS A 2 10.97 -21.41 0.81
N GLU A 3 11.02 -20.45 1.73
CA GLU A 3 11.52 -19.12 1.41
C GLU A 3 12.96 -19.28 0.90
N VAL A 4 13.16 -18.86 -0.34
CA VAL A 4 14.53 -18.72 -0.86
C VAL A 4 15.08 -17.47 -0.17
N ALA A 5 16.07 -17.64 0.70
CA ALA A 5 16.70 -16.54 1.39
C ALA A 5 17.21 -15.52 0.36
N ASP A 6 16.78 -14.27 0.50
CA ASP A 6 17.29 -13.18 -0.32
C ASP A 6 18.78 -12.99 0.00
N PRO A 7 19.67 -12.96 -1.00
CA PRO A 7 21.09 -12.74 -0.77
C PRO A 7 21.42 -11.38 -0.13
N THR A 8 20.47 -10.42 -0.15
CA THR A 8 20.63 -9.12 0.50
C THR A 8 20.27 -9.15 1.99
N GLY A 9 19.65 -10.22 2.48
CA GLY A 9 19.15 -10.34 3.86
C GLY A 9 17.85 -9.59 4.14
N PHE A 10 17.25 -8.93 3.16
CA PHE A 10 15.96 -8.27 3.31
C PHE A 10 14.80 -9.23 3.01
N ARG A 11 13.66 -8.99 3.69
CA ARG A 11 12.40 -9.69 3.42
C ARG A 11 11.97 -9.43 1.97
N ARG A 12 11.45 -10.44 1.28
CA ARG A 12 10.73 -10.26 0.02
C ARG A 12 9.26 -10.06 0.27
N VAL A 13 8.67 -9.13 -0.45
CA VAL A 13 7.20 -8.93 -0.47
C VAL A 13 6.58 -9.74 -1.61
N SER A 14 5.26 -9.90 -1.55
CA SER A 14 4.49 -10.53 -2.62
C SER A 14 4.59 -9.74 -3.92
N LEU A 15 4.74 -10.44 -5.04
CA LEU A 15 5.02 -9.85 -6.34
C LEU A 15 3.90 -10.08 -7.37
N THR A 16 2.97 -10.98 -7.09
CA THR A 16 1.82 -11.23 -7.95
C THR A 16 0.56 -10.58 -7.36
N CYS A 17 -0.37 -10.22 -8.23
CA CYS A 17 -1.64 -9.65 -7.79
C CYS A 17 -2.40 -10.59 -6.84
N GLU A 18 -2.41 -11.90 -7.13
CA GLU A 18 -3.08 -12.89 -6.27
C GLU A 18 -2.42 -13.03 -4.90
N ASP A 19 -1.07 -13.05 -4.83
CA ASP A 19 -0.38 -13.14 -3.54
C ASP A 19 -0.67 -11.90 -2.67
N ILE A 20 -0.70 -10.70 -3.27
CA ILE A 20 -1.03 -9.44 -2.57
C ILE A 20 -2.48 -9.46 -2.06
N LEU A 21 -3.43 -9.93 -2.89
CA LEU A 21 -4.82 -10.08 -2.48
C LEU A 21 -4.98 -11.09 -1.35
N SER A 22 -4.25 -12.20 -1.41
CA SER A 22 -4.26 -13.24 -0.38
C SER A 22 -3.74 -12.73 0.97
N GLU A 23 -2.72 -11.88 0.98
CA GLU A 23 -2.27 -11.19 2.21
C GLU A 23 -3.40 -10.32 2.82
N GLY A 24 -4.17 -9.62 1.98
CA GLY A 24 -5.36 -8.88 2.42
C GLY A 24 -6.42 -9.79 3.01
N ASP A 25 -6.71 -10.92 2.36
CA ASP A 25 -7.66 -11.92 2.83
C ASP A 25 -7.25 -12.48 4.21
N GLU A 26 -5.95 -12.69 4.46
CA GLU A 26 -5.44 -13.14 5.75
C GLU A 26 -5.74 -12.15 6.88
N PHE A 27 -5.67 -10.83 6.62
CA PHE A 27 -6.09 -9.83 7.60
C PHE A 27 -7.60 -9.90 7.84
N PHE A 28 -8.41 -9.92 6.79
CA PHE A 28 -9.85 -9.97 6.91
C PHE A 28 -10.36 -11.27 7.57
N VAL A 29 -9.65 -12.40 7.43
CA VAL A 29 -9.99 -13.64 8.15
C VAL A 29 -9.93 -13.45 9.67
N ARG A 30 -9.07 -12.56 10.16
CA ARG A 30 -8.92 -12.26 11.60
C ARG A 30 -9.97 -11.28 12.11
N CYS A 31 -10.71 -10.61 11.21
CA CYS A 31 -11.74 -9.64 11.56
C CYS A 31 -13.12 -10.30 11.71
N LYS A 32 -13.95 -9.76 12.61
CA LYS A 32 -15.34 -10.18 12.79
C LYS A 32 -16.21 -9.82 11.59
N ASN A 33 -15.96 -8.66 10.99
CA ASN A 33 -16.71 -8.12 9.84
C ASN A 33 -15.81 -8.10 8.60
N LYS A 34 -16.18 -8.90 7.58
CA LYS A 34 -15.44 -8.99 6.31
C LYS A 34 -16.23 -8.26 5.22
N PRO A 35 -15.67 -7.28 4.55
CA PRO A 35 -16.25 -6.71 3.33
C PRO A 35 -16.04 -7.69 2.16
N LYS A 36 -16.95 -8.67 2.01
CA LYS A 36 -16.84 -9.70 0.94
C LYS A 36 -17.10 -9.14 -0.45
N GLU A 37 -17.88 -8.07 -0.53
CA GLU A 37 -18.37 -7.51 -1.80
C GLU A 37 -17.30 -6.73 -2.57
N PHE A 38 -16.23 -6.32 -1.93
CA PHE A 38 -15.24 -5.42 -2.51
C PHE A 38 -13.91 -6.08 -2.88
N ARG A 39 -13.75 -7.41 -2.64
CA ARG A 39 -12.48 -8.07 -3.01
C ARG A 39 -12.24 -7.94 -4.51
N PRO A 40 -11.15 -7.29 -4.95
CA PRO A 40 -10.83 -7.17 -6.36
C PRO A 40 -10.58 -8.53 -7.01
N HIS A 41 -10.85 -8.64 -8.30
CA HIS A 41 -10.44 -9.80 -9.08
C HIS A 41 -8.93 -9.77 -9.36
N PRO A 42 -8.25 -10.91 -9.27
CA PRO A 42 -6.83 -10.97 -9.60
C PRO A 42 -6.60 -10.67 -11.07
N ILE A 43 -5.61 -9.82 -11.33
CA ILE A 43 -5.19 -9.48 -12.68
C ILE A 43 -3.88 -10.21 -12.97
N ALA A 44 -3.80 -10.89 -14.12
CA ALA A 44 -2.57 -11.49 -14.58
C ALA A 44 -1.53 -10.39 -14.89
N ILE A 45 -0.45 -10.37 -14.11
CA ILE A 45 0.67 -9.46 -14.29
C ILE A 45 1.98 -10.21 -14.06
N SER A 46 2.95 -9.98 -14.95
CA SER A 46 4.29 -10.57 -14.78
C SER A 46 4.98 -9.98 -13.55
N VAL A 47 5.79 -10.79 -12.88
CA VAL A 47 6.73 -10.30 -11.87
C VAL A 47 7.67 -9.27 -12.52
N PRO A 48 8.03 -8.18 -11.84
CA PRO A 48 8.95 -7.19 -12.42
C PRO A 48 10.30 -7.84 -12.70
N GLU A 49 10.90 -7.50 -13.84
CA GLU A 49 12.22 -8.02 -14.23
C GLU A 49 13.31 -7.62 -13.22
N LYS A 50 13.15 -6.45 -12.61
CA LYS A 50 14.06 -5.92 -11.61
C LYS A 50 13.31 -5.57 -10.34
N LEU A 51 13.74 -6.16 -9.23
CA LEU A 51 13.28 -5.82 -7.89
C LEU A 51 14.07 -4.63 -7.35
N SER A 52 13.45 -3.86 -6.48
CA SER A 52 14.03 -2.72 -5.80
C SER A 52 14.04 -2.93 -4.30
N LEU A 53 15.00 -2.29 -3.61
CA LEU A 53 14.85 -2.05 -2.18
C LEU A 53 13.72 -1.03 -2.01
N ILE A 54 12.69 -1.41 -1.29
CA ILE A 54 11.50 -0.59 -1.03
C ILE A 54 11.37 -0.31 0.45
N HIS A 55 10.75 0.83 0.75
CA HIS A 55 10.52 1.29 2.12
C HIS A 55 9.28 0.66 2.74
N THR A 56 8.27 0.41 1.95
CA THR A 56 6.93 -0.12 2.30
C THR A 56 6.02 0.83 3.09
N ASP A 57 6.54 1.95 3.59
CA ASP A 57 5.81 2.96 4.38
C ASP A 57 6.30 4.39 4.06
N VAL A 58 6.21 4.77 2.79
CA VAL A 58 6.71 6.08 2.30
C VAL A 58 5.82 7.23 2.76
N GLY A 59 4.49 7.02 2.85
CA GLY A 59 3.50 8.08 2.93
C GLY A 59 3.73 9.10 4.04
N VAL A 60 4.19 8.67 5.21
CA VAL A 60 4.44 9.53 6.38
C VAL A 60 5.91 9.78 6.65
N ASN A 61 6.79 9.00 6.04
CA ASN A 61 8.21 8.94 6.33
C ASN A 61 9.06 9.72 5.31
N LEU A 62 8.43 10.59 4.51
CA LEU A 62 9.10 11.48 3.59
C LEU A 62 9.19 12.88 4.21
N VAL A 63 10.40 13.34 4.51
CA VAL A 63 10.65 14.63 5.18
C VAL A 63 11.50 15.55 4.34
N GLY A 64 11.15 16.85 4.36
CA GLY A 64 11.99 17.90 3.78
C GLY A 64 13.21 18.18 4.66
N SER A 65 14.38 18.27 4.08
CA SER A 65 15.64 18.60 4.78
C SER A 65 16.47 19.50 3.89
N GLY A 66 16.81 20.70 4.34
CA GLY A 66 17.82 21.68 3.87
C GLY A 66 18.45 21.56 2.46
N GLY A 67 17.70 21.12 1.47
CA GLY A 67 18.17 20.93 0.08
C GLY A 67 17.61 19.68 -0.59
N GLY A 68 16.65 18.95 0.03
CA GLY A 68 16.04 17.78 -0.61
C GLY A 68 15.03 17.07 0.25
N LEU A 69 14.50 15.95 -0.28
CA LEU A 69 13.64 15.03 0.42
C LEU A 69 14.47 13.85 0.95
N ARG A 70 14.11 13.35 2.12
CA ARG A 70 14.71 12.15 2.71
C ARG A 70 13.62 11.20 3.19
N LEU A 71 13.83 9.92 2.94
CA LEU A 71 13.08 8.84 3.60
C LEU A 71 13.73 8.54 4.95
N ILE A 72 12.91 8.50 5.99
CA ILE A 72 13.29 8.16 7.37
C ILE A 72 12.51 6.93 7.81
N ASP A 73 12.83 6.39 8.98
CA ASP A 73 12.11 5.26 9.60
C ASP A 73 12.11 3.98 8.74
N TRP A 74 13.29 3.51 8.40
CA TRP A 74 13.53 2.28 7.65
C TRP A 74 13.37 1.01 8.53
N GLN A 75 12.24 0.88 9.24
CA GLN A 75 12.00 -0.25 10.13
C GLN A 75 11.50 -1.53 9.42
N CYS A 76 10.90 -1.38 8.25
CA CYS A 76 10.31 -2.48 7.48
C CYS A 76 10.79 -2.56 6.02
N PRO A 77 12.08 -2.35 5.71
CA PRO A 77 12.54 -2.41 4.33
C PRO A 77 12.35 -3.81 3.75
N ALA A 78 12.12 -3.86 2.46
CA ALA A 78 11.94 -5.13 1.75
C ALA A 78 12.53 -5.06 0.34
N VAL A 79 12.69 -6.21 -0.29
CA VAL A 79 12.97 -6.31 -1.72
C VAL A 79 11.68 -6.64 -2.45
N GLY A 80 11.27 -5.77 -3.37
CA GLY A 80 9.98 -5.92 -4.02
C GLY A 80 9.77 -5.02 -5.24
N ASP A 81 8.49 -4.87 -5.56
CA ASP A 81 8.00 -4.01 -6.63
C ASP A 81 7.95 -2.56 -6.14
N ILE A 82 8.59 -1.64 -6.84
CA ILE A 82 8.56 -0.21 -6.52
C ILE A 82 7.13 0.37 -6.50
N CYS A 83 6.18 -0.28 -7.17
CA CYS A 83 4.77 0.12 -7.12
C CYS A 83 4.17 0.03 -5.72
N GLU A 84 4.76 -0.74 -4.80
CA GLU A 84 4.34 -0.76 -3.39
C GLU A 84 4.68 0.54 -2.67
N ASP A 85 5.86 1.12 -2.91
CA ASP A 85 6.22 2.43 -2.37
C ASP A 85 5.39 3.54 -2.99
N ILE A 86 5.13 3.48 -4.30
CA ILE A 86 4.22 4.40 -4.97
C ILE A 86 2.81 4.32 -4.34
N TYR A 87 2.33 3.10 -4.07
CA TYR A 87 1.04 2.92 -3.42
C TYR A 87 1.04 3.53 -2.01
N SER A 88 2.01 3.24 -1.18
CA SER A 88 2.05 3.79 0.20
C SER A 88 2.13 5.33 0.22
N PHE A 89 2.72 5.93 -0.81
CA PHE A 89 2.73 7.39 -0.98
C PHE A 89 1.38 7.96 -1.43
N LEU A 90 0.69 7.29 -2.36
CA LEU A 90 -0.56 7.78 -2.97
C LEU A 90 -1.82 7.35 -2.20
N SER A 91 -1.73 6.35 -1.31
CA SER A 91 -2.88 5.81 -0.59
C SER A 91 -3.52 6.83 0.35
N PRO A 92 -4.85 7.01 0.28
CA PRO A 92 -5.56 7.88 1.20
C PRO A 92 -5.48 7.41 2.65
N ALA A 93 -5.43 6.10 2.89
CA ALA A 93 -5.34 5.56 4.25
C ALA A 93 -3.98 5.85 4.89
N PHE A 94 -2.87 5.74 4.16
CA PHE A 94 -1.56 6.14 4.68
C PHE A 94 -1.51 7.62 5.06
N GLN A 95 -2.14 8.48 4.26
CA GLN A 95 -2.22 9.91 4.54
C GLN A 95 -3.06 10.19 5.79
N ILE A 96 -4.22 9.52 5.94
CA ILE A 96 -5.09 9.62 7.11
C ILE A 96 -4.35 9.18 8.38
N LEU A 97 -3.69 8.01 8.34
CA LEU A 97 -2.97 7.48 9.48
C LEU A 97 -1.77 8.36 9.87
N GLY A 98 -1.15 9.01 8.88
CA GLY A 98 -0.10 9.99 9.08
C GLY A 98 -0.57 11.39 9.45
N GLU A 99 -1.88 11.58 9.71
CA GLU A 99 -2.48 12.87 10.04
C GLU A 99 -2.20 13.96 9.00
N ARG A 100 -2.19 13.56 7.71
CA ARG A 100 -1.94 14.45 6.58
C ARG A 100 -3.20 14.61 5.72
N PRO A 101 -3.36 15.75 5.05
CA PRO A 101 -4.40 15.90 4.04
C PRO A 101 -4.24 14.86 2.93
N GLN A 102 -5.35 14.33 2.45
CA GLN A 102 -5.34 13.46 1.27
C GLN A 102 -4.89 14.27 0.04
N LEU A 103 -4.13 13.62 -0.84
CA LEU A 103 -3.68 14.22 -2.09
C LEU A 103 -4.88 14.49 -3.00
N SER A 104 -4.92 15.69 -3.58
CA SER A 104 -5.89 16.04 -4.61
C SER A 104 -5.56 15.32 -5.93
N GLY A 105 -6.57 15.21 -6.82
CA GLY A 105 -6.35 14.67 -8.16
C GLY A 105 -5.26 15.43 -8.95
N GLU A 106 -5.15 16.74 -8.77
CA GLU A 106 -4.09 17.55 -9.37
C GLU A 106 -2.70 17.20 -8.84
N GLN A 107 -2.59 16.96 -7.54
CA GLN A 107 -1.33 16.55 -6.92
C GLN A 107 -0.92 15.15 -7.38
N ILE A 108 -1.87 14.21 -7.47
CA ILE A 108 -1.61 12.86 -8.00
C ILE A 108 -1.17 12.94 -9.47
N LYS A 109 -1.84 13.79 -10.27
CA LYS A 109 -1.45 14.02 -11.66
C LYS A 109 -0.03 14.60 -11.75
N SER A 110 0.27 15.63 -10.96
CA SER A 110 1.60 16.24 -10.91
C SER A 110 2.70 15.25 -10.50
N PHE A 111 2.38 14.32 -9.57
CA PHE A 111 3.30 13.24 -9.21
C PHE A 111 3.65 12.38 -10.42
N TRP A 112 2.64 11.91 -11.18
CA TRP A 112 2.88 11.08 -12.36
C TRP A 112 3.59 11.81 -13.49
N ASP A 113 3.23 13.08 -13.74
CA ASP A 113 3.89 13.93 -14.72
C ASP A 113 5.37 14.15 -14.39
N THR A 114 5.69 14.34 -13.09
CA THR A 114 7.07 14.55 -12.61
C THR A 114 7.90 13.27 -12.62
N LEU A 115 7.27 12.13 -12.27
CA LEU A 115 7.94 10.83 -12.28
C LEU A 115 8.34 10.40 -13.70
N ASP A 116 7.55 10.79 -14.70
CA ASP A 116 7.77 10.51 -16.14
C ASP A 116 8.11 9.04 -16.44
N ARG A 117 7.37 8.12 -15.81
CA ARG A 117 7.55 6.67 -15.92
C ARG A 117 6.22 5.99 -16.31
N PRO A 118 5.84 6.04 -17.58
CA PRO A 118 4.57 5.48 -18.04
C PRO A 118 4.49 3.94 -17.89
N ASP A 119 5.62 3.25 -17.85
CA ASP A 119 5.72 1.84 -17.53
C ASP A 119 5.27 1.55 -16.08
N LEU A 120 5.75 2.32 -15.12
CA LEU A 120 5.34 2.22 -13.71
C LEU A 120 3.88 2.62 -13.52
N ALA A 121 3.42 3.68 -14.20
CA ALA A 121 2.02 4.11 -14.14
C ALA A 121 1.07 2.99 -14.62
N ARG A 122 1.39 2.33 -15.74
CA ARG A 122 0.61 1.18 -16.24
C ARG A 122 0.66 -0.02 -15.30
N ARG A 123 1.81 -0.30 -14.69
CA ARG A 123 1.96 -1.39 -13.74
C ARG A 123 1.19 -1.10 -12.46
N TYR A 124 1.35 0.09 -11.91
CA TYR A 124 0.63 0.56 -10.73
C TYR A 124 -0.89 0.49 -10.93
N SER A 125 -1.41 0.95 -12.08
CA SER A 125 -2.85 0.90 -12.37
C SER A 125 -3.46 -0.50 -12.29
N LYS A 126 -2.66 -1.54 -12.53
CA LYS A 126 -3.08 -2.95 -12.42
C LYS A 126 -2.98 -3.50 -10.99
N LEU A 127 -2.03 -3.01 -10.19
CA LEU A 127 -1.76 -3.55 -8.86
C LEU A 127 -2.44 -2.76 -7.73
N ARG A 128 -2.80 -1.50 -7.96
CA ARG A 128 -3.28 -0.59 -6.91
C ARG A 128 -4.49 -1.12 -6.13
N ALA A 129 -5.43 -1.79 -6.81
CA ALA A 129 -6.59 -2.37 -6.14
C ALA A 129 -6.20 -3.53 -5.20
N ALA A 130 -5.20 -4.32 -5.58
CA ALA A 130 -4.69 -5.39 -4.72
C ALA A 130 -3.95 -4.83 -3.50
N PHE A 131 -3.13 -3.80 -3.68
CA PHE A 131 -2.49 -3.11 -2.57
C PHE A 131 -3.51 -2.47 -1.63
N ALA A 132 -4.55 -1.81 -2.18
CA ALA A 132 -5.62 -1.19 -1.41
C ALA A 132 -6.41 -2.25 -0.62
N TRP A 133 -6.72 -3.40 -1.22
CA TRP A 133 -7.35 -4.52 -0.53
C TRP A 133 -6.52 -5.01 0.66
N ARG A 134 -5.21 -5.23 0.45
CA ARG A 134 -4.30 -5.65 1.50
C ARG A 134 -4.27 -4.65 2.65
N PHE A 135 -4.15 -3.36 2.33
CA PHE A 135 -4.07 -2.33 3.37
C PHE A 135 -5.43 -2.07 4.05
N ALA A 136 -6.54 -2.18 3.33
CA ALA A 136 -7.88 -2.18 3.92
C ALA A 136 -8.04 -3.31 4.95
N GLY A 137 -7.58 -4.52 4.62
CA GLY A 137 -7.54 -5.65 5.55
C GLY A 137 -6.71 -5.35 6.80
N TYR A 138 -5.52 -4.79 6.62
CA TYR A 138 -4.69 -4.34 7.75
C TYR A 138 -5.40 -3.30 8.61
N CYS A 139 -6.03 -2.29 8.01
CA CYS A 139 -6.78 -1.26 8.75
C CYS A 139 -7.96 -1.86 9.51
N ALA A 140 -8.71 -2.77 8.90
CA ALA A 140 -9.82 -3.47 9.55
C ALA A 140 -9.34 -4.26 10.79
N TRP A 141 -8.28 -5.04 10.62
CA TRP A 141 -7.68 -5.81 11.70
C TRP A 141 -7.17 -4.91 12.82
N ARG A 142 -6.44 -3.84 12.51
CA ARG A 142 -5.93 -2.89 13.52
C ARG A 142 -7.05 -2.23 14.30
N ALA A 143 -8.14 -1.85 13.62
CA ALA A 143 -9.31 -1.25 14.25
C ALA A 143 -10.03 -2.17 15.26
N GLU A 144 -9.85 -3.49 15.16
CA GLU A 144 -10.47 -4.46 16.07
C GLU A 144 -9.57 -4.85 17.24
N ILE A 145 -8.23 -4.80 17.08
CA ILE A 145 -7.30 -5.33 18.11
C ILE A 145 -6.71 -4.26 19.02
N LEU A 146 -6.87 -2.98 18.67
CA LEU A 146 -6.34 -1.88 19.49
C LEU A 146 -7.37 -1.50 20.57
N ASP A 147 -6.86 -1.18 21.75
CA ASP A 147 -7.69 -0.73 22.88
C ASP A 147 -7.96 0.78 22.84
N ASP A 148 -7.12 1.57 22.16
CA ASP A 148 -7.27 3.01 22.03
C ASP A 148 -8.38 3.38 21.04
N THR A 149 -9.45 4.01 21.55
CA THR A 149 -10.65 4.34 20.76
C THR A 149 -10.38 5.36 19.65
N ASP A 150 -9.48 6.30 19.86
CA ASP A 150 -9.16 7.36 18.89
C ASP A 150 -8.33 6.76 17.74
N ILE A 151 -7.37 5.93 18.08
CA ILE A 151 -6.56 5.20 17.09
C ILE A 151 -7.44 4.24 16.31
N CYS A 152 -8.33 3.49 16.98
CA CYS A 152 -9.32 2.64 16.30
C CYS A 152 -10.21 3.42 15.34
N GLY A 153 -10.65 4.61 15.74
CA GLY A 153 -11.44 5.52 14.91
C GLY A 153 -10.69 5.91 13.63
N ARG A 154 -9.41 6.25 13.75
CA ARG A 154 -8.56 6.57 12.59
C ARG A 154 -8.40 5.38 11.64
N TYR A 155 -8.18 4.17 12.15
CA TYR A 155 -8.10 2.97 11.32
C TYR A 155 -9.42 2.65 10.60
N ARG A 156 -10.59 2.85 11.24
CA ARG A 156 -11.90 2.72 10.59
C ARG A 156 -12.09 3.75 9.49
N PHE A 157 -11.66 4.98 9.70
CA PHE A 157 -11.73 6.02 8.70
C PHE A 157 -10.78 5.73 7.51
N ALA A 158 -9.57 5.29 7.80
CA ALA A 158 -8.60 4.84 6.79
C ALA A 158 -9.14 3.65 5.97
N LEU A 159 -9.75 2.66 6.63
CA LEU A 159 -10.43 1.53 5.95
C LEU A 159 -11.51 2.04 4.98
N SER A 160 -12.38 2.93 5.43
CA SER A 160 -13.45 3.48 4.57
C SER A 160 -12.90 4.23 3.36
N ALA A 161 -11.80 4.96 3.53
CA ALA A 161 -11.14 5.67 2.46
C ALA A 161 -10.51 4.71 1.42
N GLU A 162 -9.89 3.61 1.86
CA GLU A 162 -9.35 2.60 0.94
C GLU A 162 -10.43 1.84 0.19
N LEU A 163 -11.52 1.47 0.84
CA LEU A 163 -12.66 0.83 0.18
C LEU A 163 -13.24 1.75 -0.90
N LYS A 164 -13.44 3.03 -0.59
CA LYS A 164 -13.88 4.01 -1.57
C LYS A 164 -12.88 4.19 -2.71
N TYR A 165 -11.59 4.24 -2.40
CA TYR A 165 -10.54 4.34 -3.40
C TYR A 165 -10.55 3.16 -4.38
N MET A 166 -10.96 1.96 -3.94
CA MET A 166 -11.12 0.81 -4.82
C MET A 166 -12.36 0.91 -5.73
N GLU A 167 -13.49 1.49 -5.25
CA GLU A 167 -14.72 1.67 -6.03
C GLU A 167 -14.50 2.52 -7.29
N ASP A 168 -13.60 3.51 -7.22
CA ASP A 168 -13.27 4.37 -8.36
C ASP A 168 -12.58 3.60 -9.51
N PHE A 169 -12.39 2.27 -9.40
CA PHE A 169 -11.64 1.44 -10.35
C PHE A 169 -12.36 0.13 -10.75
N VAL A 170 -13.56 -0.08 -10.26
CA VAL A 170 -14.47 -1.15 -10.70
C VAL A 170 -15.45 -0.60 -11.70
#